data_c5cae1357beb13441e33cae7731dd822
#
_entry.id   c5cae1357beb13441e33cae7731dd822
#
_cell.length_a   1.000
_cell.length_b   1.000
_cell.length_c   1.000
_cell.angle_alpha   90.00
_cell.angle_beta   90.00
_cell.angle_gamma   90.00
#
_symmetry.space_group_name_H-M   'P 1'
#
loop_
_entity.id
_entity.type
_entity.pdbx_description
1 polymer ?
#
loop_
_entity_poly.entity_id
_entity_poly.type
_entity_poly.pdbx_seq_one_letter_code
_entity_poly.pdbx_strand_id
1 'polypeptide(L)'
;MLYDSLLLFAVTWSVTAIEIALRVASVGDAAVRASRHSAVAGPLLQIPLACAVVLFFGWFWTRSGQTLGMQAWRLRIETLEGDRIGWSQVLLRIGGAAISLACFGLGYLWILFDPAKRAWHDRISRSRVVVLPAK
;
A
#
# COMPACT_ATOMS: atom_id res chain seq x y z
N MET A 1 1.69 12.67 -1.41
CA MET A 1 1.97 11.40 -2.11
C MET A 1 3.46 11.16 -2.37
N LEU A 2 4.26 12.20 -2.69
CA LEU A 2 5.70 12.05 -2.94
C LEU A 2 6.46 11.52 -1.70
N TYR A 3 6.12 11.99 -0.50
CA TYR A 3 6.68 11.49 0.77
C TYR A 3 6.36 10.01 1.01
N ASP A 4 5.12 9.59 0.74
CA ASP A 4 4.72 8.18 0.90
C ASP A 4 5.44 7.28 -0.11
N SER A 5 5.65 7.77 -1.34
CA SER A 5 6.42 7.04 -2.36
C SER A 5 7.88 6.85 -1.94
N LEU A 6 8.52 7.87 -1.36
CA LEU A 6 9.88 7.76 -0.84
C LEU A 6 9.97 6.79 0.34
N LEU A 7 9.01 6.85 1.28
CA LEU A 7 8.96 5.93 2.40
C LEU A 7 8.72 4.49 1.95
N LEU A 8 7.78 4.27 1.04
CA LEU A 8 7.53 2.95 0.45
C LEU A 8 8.76 2.44 -0.29
N PHE A 9 9.43 3.30 -1.05
CA PHE A 9 10.68 2.93 -1.72
C PHE A 9 11.73 2.49 -0.70
N ALA A 10 11.93 3.23 0.39
CA ALA A 10 12.87 2.88 1.44
C ALA A 10 12.51 1.55 2.13
N VAL A 11 11.21 1.33 2.45
CA VAL A 11 10.74 0.08 3.05
C VAL A 11 10.93 -1.10 2.10
N THR A 12 10.51 -0.97 0.85
CA THR A 12 10.63 -2.05 -0.15
C THR A 12 12.09 -2.36 -0.46
N TRP A 13 12.94 -1.34 -0.55
CA TRP A 13 14.39 -1.52 -0.71
C TRP A 13 15.01 -2.26 0.48
N SER A 14 14.65 -1.88 1.71
CA SER A 14 15.17 -2.53 2.93
C SER A 14 14.75 -4.00 3.02
N VAL A 15 13.47 -4.31 2.75
CA VAL A 15 12.96 -5.70 2.73
C VAL A 15 13.71 -6.51 1.68
N THR A 16 13.88 -5.98 0.47
CA THR A 16 14.62 -6.65 -0.61
C THR A 16 16.09 -6.90 -0.24
N ALA A 17 16.75 -5.89 0.34
CA ALA A 17 18.15 -6.01 0.76
C ALA A 17 18.35 -7.08 1.85
N ILE A 18 17.44 -7.11 2.86
CA ILE A 18 17.48 -8.11 3.93
C ILE A 18 17.26 -9.52 3.35
N GLU A 19 16.28 -9.68 2.46
CA GLU A 19 16.02 -10.98 1.86
C GLU A 19 17.18 -11.49 1.00
N ILE A 20 17.78 -10.61 0.19
CA ILE A 20 18.96 -10.98 -0.61
C ILE A 20 20.13 -11.37 0.33
N ALA A 21 20.37 -10.62 1.40
CA ALA A 21 21.40 -10.93 2.37
C ALA A 21 21.19 -12.31 3.02
N LEU A 22 19.96 -12.62 3.42
CA LEU A 22 19.62 -13.92 4.00
C LEU A 22 19.82 -15.07 2.99
N ARG A 23 19.47 -14.86 1.73
CA ARG A 23 19.68 -15.86 0.65
C ARG A 23 21.18 -16.07 0.40
N VAL A 24 21.97 -15.00 0.29
CA VAL A 24 23.42 -15.11 0.12
C VAL A 24 24.04 -15.87 1.29
N ALA A 25 23.61 -15.61 2.52
CA ALA A 25 24.08 -16.32 3.69
C ALA A 25 23.68 -17.81 3.71
N SER A 26 22.53 -18.18 3.14
CA SER A 26 22.00 -19.55 3.18
C SER A 26 22.49 -20.43 2.03
N VAL A 27 22.59 -19.91 0.80
CA VAL A 27 22.90 -20.69 -0.40
C VAL A 27 24.17 -20.23 -1.14
N GLY A 28 24.77 -19.15 -0.70
CA GLY A 28 25.98 -18.57 -1.30
C GLY A 28 25.71 -17.63 -2.48
N ASP A 29 26.65 -16.73 -2.71
CA ASP A 29 26.55 -15.65 -3.70
C ASP A 29 26.42 -16.18 -5.16
N ALA A 30 27.17 -17.24 -5.50
CA ALA A 30 27.14 -17.81 -6.85
C ALA A 30 25.76 -18.38 -7.21
N ALA A 31 25.09 -19.06 -6.25
CA ALA A 31 23.76 -19.62 -6.46
C ALA A 31 22.71 -18.53 -6.59
N VAL A 32 22.80 -17.45 -5.81
CA VAL A 32 21.89 -16.30 -5.92
C VAL A 32 22.05 -15.60 -7.27
N ARG A 33 23.27 -15.42 -7.78
CA ARG A 33 23.51 -14.83 -9.11
C ARG A 33 22.98 -15.73 -10.24
N ALA A 34 23.14 -17.03 -10.12
CA ALA A 34 22.61 -17.99 -11.11
C ALA A 34 21.08 -18.00 -11.17
N SER A 35 20.42 -17.77 -10.03
CA SER A 35 18.96 -17.78 -9.90
C SER A 35 18.29 -16.39 -9.99
N ARG A 36 18.98 -15.39 -10.56
CA ARG A 36 18.56 -13.98 -10.57
C ARG A 36 17.10 -13.75 -10.95
N HIS A 37 16.61 -14.42 -12.00
CA HIS A 37 15.23 -14.27 -12.46
C HIS A 37 14.21 -14.86 -11.47
N SER A 38 14.49 -16.03 -10.91
CA SER A 38 13.60 -16.66 -9.93
C SER A 38 13.70 -16.00 -8.55
N ALA A 39 14.85 -15.40 -8.22
CA ALA A 39 15.04 -14.70 -6.95
C ALA A 39 14.22 -13.42 -6.87
N VAL A 40 14.14 -12.66 -7.98
CA VAL A 40 13.40 -11.38 -8.01
C VAL A 40 11.92 -11.57 -8.34
N ALA A 41 11.58 -12.57 -9.16
CA ALA A 41 10.20 -12.84 -9.57
C ALA A 41 9.47 -13.88 -8.68
N GLY A 42 10.17 -14.52 -7.75
CA GLY A 42 9.62 -15.60 -6.95
C GLY A 42 8.71 -15.13 -5.80
N PRO A 43 7.76 -15.97 -5.36
CA PRO A 43 6.83 -15.65 -4.29
C PRO A 43 7.52 -15.36 -2.95
N LEU A 44 8.72 -15.90 -2.75
CA LEU A 44 9.55 -15.67 -1.55
C LEU A 44 9.95 -14.20 -1.36
N LEU A 45 10.08 -13.41 -2.42
CA LEU A 45 10.31 -11.97 -2.32
C LEU A 45 8.99 -11.19 -2.36
N GLN A 46 8.05 -11.59 -3.20
CA GLN A 46 6.81 -10.85 -3.41
C GLN A 46 5.90 -10.87 -2.18
N ILE A 47 5.84 -11.98 -1.44
CA ILE A 47 5.01 -12.10 -0.23
C ILE A 47 5.50 -11.15 0.88
N PRO A 48 6.77 -11.15 1.30
CA PRO A 48 7.26 -10.19 2.30
C PRO A 48 7.07 -8.73 1.87
N LEU A 49 7.26 -8.45 0.59
CA LEU A 49 7.08 -7.12 0.04
C LEU A 49 5.62 -6.66 0.13
N ALA A 50 4.69 -7.51 -0.27
CA ALA A 50 3.25 -7.25 -0.15
C ALA A 50 2.85 -7.07 1.33
N CYS A 51 3.35 -7.92 2.22
CA CYS A 51 3.13 -7.80 3.67
C CYS A 51 3.67 -6.47 4.21
N ALA A 52 4.87 -6.05 3.81
CA ALA A 52 5.45 -4.78 4.24
C ALA A 52 4.59 -3.59 3.82
N VAL A 53 4.07 -3.58 2.59
CA VAL A 53 3.15 -2.55 2.08
C VAL A 53 1.85 -2.53 2.88
N VAL A 54 1.25 -3.70 3.10
CA VAL A 54 -0.01 -3.83 3.87
C VAL A 54 0.18 -3.35 5.31
N LEU A 55 1.27 -3.76 5.96
CA LEU A 55 1.60 -3.36 7.33
C LEU A 55 1.87 -1.86 7.42
N PHE A 56 2.60 -1.29 6.45
CA PHE A 56 2.88 0.13 6.40
C PHE A 56 1.58 0.95 6.33
N PHE A 57 0.74 0.72 5.33
CA PHE A 57 -0.51 1.45 5.20
C PHE A 57 -1.48 1.14 6.34
N GLY A 58 -1.58 -0.13 6.74
CA GLY A 58 -2.45 -0.57 7.82
C GLY A 58 -2.13 0.11 9.15
N TRP A 59 -0.84 0.19 9.49
CA TRP A 59 -0.39 0.87 10.71
C TRP A 59 -0.79 2.35 10.73
N PHE A 60 -0.50 3.08 9.65
CA PHE A 60 -0.81 4.51 9.59
C PHE A 60 -2.31 4.77 9.54
N TRP A 61 -3.05 4.03 8.72
CA TRP A 61 -4.49 4.27 8.55
C TRP A 61 -5.32 3.87 9.75
N THR A 62 -4.96 2.80 10.46
CA THR A 62 -5.68 2.40 11.69
C THR A 62 -5.35 3.29 12.88
N ARG A 63 -4.12 3.84 12.95
CA ARG A 63 -3.71 4.70 14.06
C ARG A 63 -4.11 6.16 13.92
N SER A 64 -3.83 6.76 12.78
CA SER A 64 -4.04 8.20 12.55
C SER A 64 -5.04 8.51 11.43
N GLY A 65 -5.37 7.52 10.60
CA GLY A 65 -6.12 7.73 9.37
C GLY A 65 -5.31 8.42 8.28
N GLN A 66 -4.02 8.66 8.50
CA GLN A 66 -3.17 9.45 7.61
C GLN A 66 -1.78 8.83 7.53
N THR A 67 -1.22 8.76 6.32
CA THR A 67 0.21 8.58 6.13
C THR A 67 0.94 9.93 6.25
N LEU A 68 2.28 9.92 6.30
CA LEU A 68 3.06 11.16 6.39
C LEU A 68 2.82 12.07 5.17
N GLY A 69 2.72 11.49 3.96
CA GLY A 69 2.39 12.26 2.77
C GLY A 69 0.96 12.81 2.80
N MET A 70 0.01 12.06 3.34
CA MET A 70 -1.36 12.53 3.51
C MET A 70 -1.47 13.70 4.50
N GLN A 71 -0.63 13.72 5.55
CA GLN A 71 -0.58 14.82 6.52
C GLN A 71 -0.17 16.14 5.85
N ALA A 72 0.79 16.11 4.92
CA ALA A 72 1.22 17.30 4.19
C ALA A 72 0.08 17.92 3.37
N TRP A 73 -0.86 17.09 2.88
CA TRP A 73 -2.03 17.54 2.11
C TRP A 73 -3.31 17.61 2.95
N ARG A 74 -3.21 17.41 4.26
CA ARG A 74 -4.35 17.38 5.19
C ARG A 74 -5.43 16.35 4.80
N LEU A 75 -5.03 15.29 4.14
CA LEU A 75 -5.94 14.19 3.76
C LEU A 75 -6.03 13.19 4.90
N ARG A 76 -7.24 12.68 5.15
CA ARG A 76 -7.51 11.64 6.14
C ARG A 76 -8.45 10.60 5.57
N ILE A 77 -8.18 9.34 5.89
CA ILE A 77 -9.09 8.23 5.61
C ILE A 77 -9.92 7.99 6.87
N GLU A 78 -11.24 7.91 6.66
CA GLU A 78 -12.20 7.61 7.72
C GLU A 78 -13.32 6.71 7.21
N THR A 79 -14.08 6.11 8.11
CA THR A 79 -15.32 5.40 7.77
C THR A 79 -16.37 6.39 7.28
N LEU A 80 -17.51 5.88 6.80
CA LEU A 80 -18.63 6.77 6.42
C LEU A 80 -19.22 7.52 7.62
N GLU A 81 -19.07 6.94 8.81
CA GLU A 81 -19.50 7.50 10.10
C GLU A 81 -18.50 8.53 10.67
N GLY A 82 -17.29 8.64 10.09
CA GLY A 82 -16.24 9.58 10.53
C GLY A 82 -15.21 8.97 11.48
N ASP A 83 -15.30 7.67 11.75
CA ASP A 83 -14.39 6.95 12.63
C ASP A 83 -13.11 6.51 11.90
N ARG A 84 -12.15 5.99 12.65
CA ARG A 84 -10.93 5.38 12.08
C ARG A 84 -11.26 4.05 11.43
N ILE A 85 -10.59 3.76 10.32
CA ILE A 85 -10.78 2.47 9.65
C ILE A 85 -10.08 1.34 10.41
N GLY A 86 -10.69 0.16 10.40
CA GLY A 86 -10.13 -1.06 10.96
C GLY A 86 -9.27 -1.83 9.95
N TRP A 87 -8.56 -2.86 10.43
CA TRP A 87 -7.70 -3.71 9.58
C TRP A 87 -8.45 -4.40 8.43
N SER A 88 -9.69 -4.82 8.66
CA SER A 88 -10.53 -5.39 7.59
C SER A 88 -10.77 -4.41 6.44
N GLN A 89 -11.03 -3.15 6.78
CA GLN A 89 -11.22 -2.09 5.79
C GLN A 89 -9.91 -1.74 5.07
N VAL A 90 -8.76 -1.80 5.76
CA VAL A 90 -7.44 -1.65 5.14
C VAL A 90 -7.21 -2.72 4.08
N LEU A 91 -7.46 -4.00 4.40
CA LEU A 91 -7.29 -5.10 3.46
C LEU A 91 -8.23 -4.98 2.26
N LEU A 92 -9.50 -4.65 2.50
CA LEU A 92 -10.48 -4.42 1.43
C LEU A 92 -10.07 -3.25 0.54
N ARG A 93 -9.51 -2.19 1.13
CA ARG A 93 -9.04 -1.01 0.42
C ARG A 93 -7.83 -1.33 -0.47
N ILE A 94 -6.83 -2.02 0.07
CA ILE A 94 -5.63 -2.42 -0.68
C ILE A 94 -6.01 -3.43 -1.78
N GLY A 95 -6.85 -4.42 -1.47
CA GLY A 95 -7.36 -5.39 -2.45
C GLY A 95 -8.14 -4.72 -3.57
N GLY A 96 -9.06 -3.81 -3.23
CA GLY A 96 -9.82 -3.03 -4.21
C GLY A 96 -8.94 -2.11 -5.07
N ALA A 97 -7.87 -1.56 -4.50
CA ALA A 97 -6.89 -0.76 -5.24
C ALA A 97 -6.08 -1.65 -6.21
N ALA A 98 -5.68 -2.85 -5.79
CA ALA A 98 -4.98 -3.82 -6.64
C ALA A 98 -5.87 -4.27 -7.82
N ILE A 99 -7.14 -4.58 -7.56
CA ILE A 99 -8.12 -4.91 -8.62
C ILE A 99 -8.30 -3.73 -9.57
N SER A 100 -8.43 -2.52 -9.04
CA SER A 100 -8.55 -1.30 -9.86
C SER A 100 -7.33 -1.11 -10.77
N LEU A 101 -6.13 -1.36 -10.26
CA LEU A 101 -4.89 -1.29 -11.04
C LEU A 101 -4.83 -2.38 -12.12
N ALA A 102 -5.23 -3.61 -11.79
CA ALA A 102 -5.33 -4.72 -12.75
C ALA A 102 -6.32 -4.42 -13.88
N CYS A 103 -7.36 -3.62 -13.60
CA CYS A 103 -8.32 -3.10 -14.58
C CYS A 103 -7.85 -1.77 -15.20
N PHE A 104 -6.57 -1.57 -15.44
CA PHE A 104 -5.99 -0.36 -16.04
C PHE A 104 -6.36 0.94 -15.31
N GLY A 105 -6.59 0.88 -13.99
CA GLY A 105 -6.92 2.04 -13.18
C GLY A 105 -8.38 2.53 -13.29
N LEU A 106 -9.26 1.77 -13.94
CA LEU A 106 -10.67 2.14 -14.11
C LEU A 106 -11.37 2.45 -12.79
N GLY A 107 -11.02 1.74 -11.71
CA GLY A 107 -11.59 2.01 -10.40
C GLY A 107 -11.19 3.36 -9.81
N TYR A 108 -10.05 3.92 -10.20
CA TYR A 108 -9.67 5.30 -9.84
C TYR A 108 -10.38 6.31 -10.74
N LEU A 109 -10.48 6.05 -12.04
CA LEU A 109 -11.21 6.91 -12.98
C LEU A 109 -12.70 6.99 -12.65
N TRP A 110 -13.24 5.98 -11.97
CA TRP A 110 -14.63 5.97 -11.52
C TRP A 110 -15.01 7.17 -10.66
N ILE A 111 -14.05 7.79 -9.96
CA ILE A 111 -14.24 9.03 -9.18
C ILE A 111 -14.85 10.16 -10.02
N LEU A 112 -14.55 10.19 -11.31
CA LEU A 112 -15.07 11.23 -12.23
C LEU A 112 -16.58 11.10 -12.45
N PHE A 113 -17.10 9.88 -12.41
CA PHE A 113 -18.51 9.55 -12.67
C PHE A 113 -19.31 9.36 -11.39
N ASP A 114 -18.69 9.07 -10.25
CA ASP A 114 -19.38 8.84 -8.97
C ASP A 114 -19.83 10.18 -8.36
N PRO A 115 -21.14 10.36 -8.07
CA PRO A 115 -21.63 11.58 -7.42
C PRO A 115 -20.98 11.85 -6.05
N ALA A 116 -20.60 10.79 -5.33
CA ALA A 116 -19.92 10.87 -4.04
C ALA A 116 -18.41 10.98 -4.15
N LYS A 117 -17.85 11.06 -5.38
CA LYS A 117 -16.41 11.17 -5.66
C LYS A 117 -15.57 10.09 -4.98
N ARG A 118 -16.07 8.84 -4.96
CA ARG A 118 -15.42 7.68 -4.34
C ARG A 118 -14.89 6.71 -5.40
N ALA A 119 -13.65 6.25 -5.21
CA ALA A 119 -13.06 5.18 -6.01
C ALA A 119 -13.68 3.81 -5.63
N TRP A 120 -13.43 2.77 -6.43
CA TRP A 120 -13.90 1.42 -6.14
C TRP A 120 -13.42 0.91 -4.78
N HIS A 121 -12.15 1.12 -4.45
CA HIS A 121 -11.59 0.71 -3.16
C HIS A 121 -12.23 1.46 -1.97
N ASP A 122 -12.64 2.73 -2.14
CA ASP A 122 -13.36 3.48 -1.12
C ASP A 122 -14.77 2.89 -0.88
N ARG A 123 -15.45 2.49 -1.95
CA ARG A 123 -16.79 1.89 -1.87
C ARG A 123 -16.75 0.49 -1.25
N ILE A 124 -15.80 -0.35 -1.69
CA ILE A 124 -15.63 -1.73 -1.19
C ILE A 124 -15.30 -1.72 0.31
N SER A 125 -14.44 -0.81 0.75
CA SER A 125 -14.01 -0.69 2.16
C SER A 125 -14.96 0.15 3.02
N ARG A 126 -16.05 0.71 2.47
CA ARG A 126 -16.95 1.64 3.15
C ARG A 126 -16.21 2.76 3.86
N SER A 127 -15.23 3.33 3.17
CA SER A 127 -14.41 4.43 3.67
C SER A 127 -14.45 5.61 2.70
N ARG A 128 -13.94 6.73 3.16
CA ARG A 128 -13.80 7.94 2.34
C ARG A 128 -12.51 8.67 2.68
N VAL A 129 -12.03 9.48 1.74
CA VAL A 129 -10.94 10.42 1.97
C VAL A 129 -11.52 11.79 2.17
N VAL A 130 -11.15 12.44 3.26
CA VAL A 130 -11.60 13.81 3.60
C VAL A 130 -10.41 14.75 3.68
N VAL A 131 -10.66 16.02 3.42
CA VAL A 131 -9.70 17.10 3.61
C VAL A 131 -9.97 17.74 4.96
N LEU A 132 -8.97 17.75 5.84
CA LEU A 132 -9.09 18.38 7.15
C LEU A 132 -9.03 19.92 7.02
N PRO A 133 -9.84 20.67 7.80
CA PRO A 133 -9.80 22.13 7.77
C PRO A 133 -8.43 22.67 8.17
N ALA A 134 -8.10 23.86 7.67
CA ALA A 134 -6.93 24.60 8.15
C ALA A 134 -7.18 25.01 9.60
N LYS A 135 -6.18 24.76 10.46
CA LYS A 135 -6.15 25.39 11.79
C LYS A 135 -5.73 26.82 11.67
#